data_1bde18fa73499afde000c39cc6ad0727
#
_entry.id   1bde18fa73499afde000c39cc6ad0727
#
_cell.length_a   1.000
_cell.length_b   1.000
_cell.length_c   1.000
_cell.angle_alpha   90.00
_cell.angle_beta   90.00
_cell.angle_gamma   90.00
#
_symmetry.space_group_name_H-M   'P 1'
#
loop_
_entity.id
_entity.type
_entity.pdbx_description
1 polymer ?
#
loop_
_entity_poly.entity_id
_entity_poly.type
_entity_poly.pdbx_seq_one_letter_code
_entity_poly.pdbx_strand_id
1 'polypeptide(L)'
;MNVRIDESWRQVLQPEFDKPYFELLTDFVRHAYATHQCFPPAGQIFRAFDLCPFDKVRVVIIGQDPYHDVNQAHGLCFSVQEGVPAPPSLVNIYKELNRDLGKPIPTSGDLTHWAEQGVLLLNATLTVEAHKAGSHQGKGWEELTDAAIQALNNQRSNIVFMLWGSYAQRKGQFIDRRKHLVLTAVHPSPLSAYRGFIGCGHFSQANNYLLQHGQSPIAW
;
A
#
# COMPACT_ATOMS: atom_id res chain seq x y z
N MET A 1 -5.93 3.80 22.93
CA MET A 1 -7.16 3.83 22.13
C MET A 1 -7.43 2.47 21.52
N ASN A 2 -8.69 2.07 21.48
CA ASN A 2 -9.11 0.78 20.91
C ASN A 2 -9.49 0.98 19.44
N VAL A 3 -8.65 0.45 18.53
CA VAL A 3 -8.82 0.56 17.08
C VAL A 3 -9.20 -0.80 16.51
N ARG A 4 -10.18 -0.84 15.63
CA ARG A 4 -10.58 -2.08 14.93
C ARG A 4 -9.62 -2.32 13.76
N ILE A 5 -8.64 -3.15 14.02
CA ILE A 5 -7.61 -3.55 13.06
C ILE A 5 -7.22 -5.00 13.37
N ASP A 6 -6.68 -5.71 12.39
CA ASP A 6 -6.15 -7.06 12.60
C ASP A 6 -5.30 -7.13 13.87
N GLU A 7 -5.48 -8.18 14.65
CA GLU A 7 -4.87 -8.31 15.98
C GLU A 7 -3.34 -8.26 15.94
N SER A 8 -2.71 -8.90 14.95
CA SER A 8 -1.25 -8.89 14.83
C SER A 8 -0.73 -7.47 14.60
N TRP A 9 -1.43 -6.66 13.81
CA TRP A 9 -1.10 -5.25 13.58
C TRP A 9 -1.44 -4.39 14.79
N ARG A 10 -2.53 -4.68 15.48
CA ARG A 10 -2.90 -3.95 16.70
C ARG A 10 -1.82 -4.06 17.75
N GLN A 11 -1.27 -5.25 17.97
CA GLN A 11 -0.17 -5.45 18.92
C GLN A 11 1.07 -4.62 18.55
N VAL A 12 1.41 -4.57 17.26
CA VAL A 12 2.56 -3.83 16.76
C VAL A 12 2.36 -2.32 16.86
N LEU A 13 1.16 -1.84 16.56
CA LEU A 13 0.85 -0.42 16.45
C LEU A 13 0.21 0.19 17.70
N GLN A 14 -0.09 -0.59 18.74
CA GLN A 14 -0.70 -0.08 19.95
C GLN A 14 0.04 1.10 20.56
N PRO A 15 1.40 1.13 20.61
CA PRO A 15 2.10 2.31 21.10
C PRO A 15 1.77 3.59 20.33
N GLU A 16 1.52 3.49 19.03
CA GLU A 16 1.12 4.63 18.19
C GLU A 16 -0.30 5.09 18.52
N PHE A 17 -1.22 4.14 18.73
CA PHE A 17 -2.62 4.44 19.05
C PHE A 17 -2.78 5.19 20.36
N ASP A 18 -1.80 5.11 21.25
CA ASP A 18 -1.81 5.77 22.56
C ASP A 18 -1.08 7.13 22.56
N LYS A 19 -0.54 7.54 21.40
CA LYS A 19 0.16 8.84 21.28
C LYS A 19 -0.81 9.99 20.99
N PRO A 20 -0.46 11.22 21.43
CA PRO A 20 -1.32 12.39 21.18
C PRO A 20 -1.64 12.65 19.71
N TYR A 21 -0.68 12.42 18.80
CA TYR A 21 -0.94 12.68 17.37
C TYR A 21 -2.07 11.80 16.85
N PHE A 22 -2.19 10.57 17.34
CA PHE A 22 -3.22 9.63 16.87
C PHE A 22 -4.61 10.06 17.36
N GLU A 23 -4.73 10.60 18.54
CA GLU A 23 -5.98 11.17 19.04
C GLU A 23 -6.42 12.34 18.16
N LEU A 24 -5.51 13.25 17.83
CA LEU A 24 -5.79 14.37 16.93
C LEU A 24 -6.18 13.88 15.53
N LEU A 25 -5.49 12.87 15.02
CA LEU A 25 -5.82 12.26 13.74
C LEU A 25 -7.22 11.65 13.76
N THR A 26 -7.56 10.92 14.80
CA THR A 26 -8.88 10.28 14.96
C THR A 26 -9.99 11.33 15.00
N ASP A 27 -9.80 12.41 15.73
CA ASP A 27 -10.77 13.50 15.80
C ASP A 27 -10.94 14.16 14.42
N PHE A 28 -9.85 14.41 13.72
CA PHE A 28 -9.89 14.96 12.36
C PHE A 28 -10.66 14.05 11.40
N VAL A 29 -10.36 12.75 11.41
CA VAL A 29 -11.00 11.78 10.50
C VAL A 29 -12.50 11.65 10.80
N ARG A 30 -12.88 11.55 12.07
CA ARG A 30 -14.29 11.48 12.47
C ARG A 30 -15.05 12.71 12.01
N HIS A 31 -14.48 13.90 12.21
CA HIS A 31 -15.11 15.14 11.78
C HIS A 31 -15.24 15.19 10.24
N ALA A 32 -14.17 14.82 9.53
CA ALA A 32 -14.16 14.82 8.06
C ALA A 32 -15.25 13.89 7.49
N TYR A 33 -15.36 12.66 8.01
CA TYR A 33 -16.38 11.70 7.57
C TYR A 33 -17.80 12.11 7.94
N ALA A 34 -17.98 12.86 9.03
CA ALA A 34 -19.28 13.35 9.47
C ALA A 34 -19.76 14.54 8.65
N THR A 35 -18.86 15.34 8.10
CA THR A 35 -19.19 16.63 7.44
C THR A 35 -18.94 16.64 5.94
N HIS A 36 -18.15 15.72 5.42
CA HIS A 36 -17.78 15.64 4.00
C HIS A 36 -17.84 14.20 3.52
N GLN A 37 -17.96 14.03 2.21
CA GLN A 37 -17.76 12.72 1.61
C GLN A 37 -16.26 12.41 1.59
N CYS A 38 -15.89 11.27 2.18
CA CYS A 38 -14.50 10.84 2.27
C CYS A 38 -14.36 9.39 1.78
N PHE A 39 -13.16 9.03 1.38
CA PHE A 39 -12.83 7.69 0.90
C PHE A 39 -11.59 7.14 1.60
N PRO A 40 -11.45 5.82 1.73
CA PRO A 40 -12.45 4.79 1.41
C PRO A 40 -13.61 4.83 2.43
N PRO A 41 -14.66 4.01 2.24
CA PRO A 41 -15.68 3.83 3.29
C PRO A 41 -15.03 3.52 4.64
N ALA A 42 -15.59 4.05 5.74
CA ALA A 42 -14.95 4.01 7.06
C ALA A 42 -14.52 2.60 7.49
N GLY A 43 -15.32 1.58 7.18
CA GLY A 43 -14.99 0.18 7.51
C GLY A 43 -13.82 -0.40 6.71
N GLN A 44 -13.32 0.32 5.70
CA GLN A 44 -12.24 -0.14 4.84
C GLN A 44 -10.93 0.65 5.01
N ILE A 45 -10.87 1.56 5.97
CA ILE A 45 -9.68 2.40 6.19
C ILE A 45 -8.44 1.54 6.48
N PHE A 46 -8.58 0.49 7.27
CA PHE A 46 -7.48 -0.39 7.66
C PHE A 46 -7.42 -1.70 6.86
N ARG A 47 -8.10 -1.77 5.73
CA ARG A 47 -8.25 -3.02 4.98
C ARG A 47 -6.91 -3.62 4.53
N ALA A 48 -5.92 -2.80 4.21
CA ALA A 48 -4.58 -3.28 3.85
C ALA A 48 -3.96 -4.11 4.98
N PHE A 49 -4.17 -3.71 6.21
CA PHE A 49 -3.69 -4.43 7.40
C PHE A 49 -4.55 -5.67 7.70
N ASP A 50 -5.86 -5.54 7.54
CA ASP A 50 -6.78 -6.64 7.86
C ASP A 50 -6.62 -7.82 6.90
N LEU A 51 -6.35 -7.55 5.63
CA LEU A 51 -6.15 -8.61 4.63
C LEU A 51 -4.72 -9.18 4.63
N CYS A 52 -3.76 -8.46 5.20
CA CYS A 52 -2.36 -8.85 5.22
C CYS A 52 -1.80 -8.71 6.64
N PRO A 53 -2.02 -9.69 7.53
CA PRO A 53 -1.50 -9.68 8.90
C PRO A 53 0.01 -9.45 8.94
N PHE A 54 0.50 -8.90 10.06
CA PHE A 54 1.90 -8.50 10.22
C PHE A 54 2.89 -9.63 9.93
N ASP A 55 2.61 -10.83 10.43
CA ASP A 55 3.47 -12.00 10.23
C ASP A 55 3.31 -12.67 8.87
N LYS A 56 2.33 -12.25 8.08
CA LYS A 56 2.07 -12.75 6.72
C LYS A 56 2.65 -11.87 5.63
N VAL A 57 3.12 -10.67 5.95
CA VAL A 57 3.66 -9.73 4.94
C VAL A 57 4.90 -10.33 4.29
N ARG A 58 4.91 -10.39 2.96
CA ARG A 58 6.05 -10.86 2.15
C ARG A 58 6.51 -9.82 1.15
N VAL A 59 5.60 -8.97 0.68
CA VAL A 59 5.86 -7.87 -0.23
C VAL A 59 5.14 -6.63 0.29
N VAL A 60 5.77 -5.47 0.18
CA VAL A 60 5.16 -4.18 0.51
C VAL A 60 5.19 -3.27 -0.71
N ILE A 61 4.04 -2.73 -1.08
CA ILE A 61 3.92 -1.70 -2.11
C ILE A 61 3.37 -0.45 -1.41
N ILE A 62 4.04 0.69 -1.59
CA ILE A 62 3.68 1.94 -0.93
C ILE A 62 3.05 2.88 -1.95
N GLY A 63 1.78 3.22 -1.73
CA GLY A 63 1.08 4.28 -2.45
C GLY A 63 1.09 5.59 -1.65
N GLN A 64 0.52 6.65 -2.21
CA GLN A 64 0.50 7.96 -1.57
C GLN A 64 -0.79 8.21 -0.80
N ASP A 65 -1.91 8.40 -1.48
CA ASP A 65 -3.23 8.54 -0.85
C ASP A 65 -4.30 7.80 -1.66
N PRO A 66 -5.49 7.55 -1.08
CA PRO A 66 -6.55 6.84 -1.79
C PRO A 66 -7.04 7.60 -3.02
N TYR A 67 -7.62 6.90 -3.98
CA TYR A 67 -8.38 7.52 -5.06
C TYR A 67 -9.50 8.39 -4.47
N HIS A 68 -9.70 9.58 -5.02
CA HIS A 68 -10.65 10.56 -4.48
C HIS A 68 -11.97 10.63 -5.25
N ASP A 69 -12.16 9.81 -6.28
CA ASP A 69 -13.42 9.72 -7.00
C ASP A 69 -14.32 8.62 -6.44
N VAL A 70 -15.62 8.76 -6.68
CA VAL A 70 -16.63 7.84 -6.14
C VAL A 70 -16.37 6.41 -6.63
N ASN A 71 -16.57 5.44 -5.74
CA ASN A 71 -16.51 3.99 -5.99
C ASN A 71 -15.13 3.42 -6.36
N GLN A 72 -14.05 4.18 -6.24
CA GLN A 72 -12.71 3.68 -6.57
C GLN A 72 -12.00 3.09 -5.35
N ALA A 73 -11.69 3.89 -4.34
CA ALA A 73 -10.91 3.47 -3.19
C ALA A 73 -11.64 2.45 -2.32
N HIS A 74 -10.93 1.39 -1.93
CA HIS A 74 -11.46 0.38 -1.02
C HIS A 74 -10.42 -0.14 -0.01
N GLY A 75 -9.44 0.70 0.32
CA GLY A 75 -8.47 0.44 1.38
C GLY A 75 -7.17 -0.24 0.96
N LEU A 76 -6.95 -0.45 -0.33
CA LEU A 76 -5.74 -1.04 -0.90
C LEU A 76 -5.13 -0.09 -1.91
N CYS A 77 -3.84 0.24 -1.79
CA CYS A 77 -3.21 1.17 -2.74
C CYS A 77 -3.25 0.64 -4.17
N PHE A 78 -3.45 1.53 -5.13
CA PHE A 78 -3.61 1.28 -6.56
C PHE A 78 -4.86 0.47 -6.95
N SER A 79 -5.48 -0.25 -6.04
CA SER A 79 -6.62 -1.11 -6.27
C SER A 79 -7.93 -0.34 -6.37
N VAL A 80 -8.84 -0.81 -7.22
CA VAL A 80 -10.22 -0.34 -7.27
C VAL A 80 -11.18 -1.51 -7.07
N GLN A 81 -12.41 -1.19 -6.71
CA GLN A 81 -13.45 -2.19 -6.52
C GLN A 81 -13.75 -2.93 -7.83
N GLU A 82 -14.24 -4.17 -7.70
CA GLU A 82 -14.70 -4.96 -8.83
C GLU A 82 -15.71 -4.16 -9.66
N GLY A 83 -15.57 -4.23 -11.00
CA GLY A 83 -16.45 -3.54 -11.92
C GLY A 83 -16.09 -2.07 -12.18
N VAL A 84 -15.11 -1.52 -11.50
CA VAL A 84 -14.62 -0.16 -11.72
C VAL A 84 -13.43 -0.19 -12.69
N PRO A 85 -13.41 0.69 -13.72
CA PRO A 85 -12.27 0.71 -14.65
C PRO A 85 -10.95 0.99 -13.93
N ALA A 86 -9.91 0.28 -14.33
CA ALA A 86 -8.58 0.48 -13.76
C ALA A 86 -8.08 1.90 -14.03
N PRO A 87 -7.68 2.65 -12.99
CA PRO A 87 -7.06 3.96 -13.17
C PRO A 87 -5.73 3.88 -13.92
N PRO A 88 -5.25 5.00 -14.49
CA PRO A 88 -4.07 4.99 -15.37
C PRO A 88 -2.81 4.37 -14.78
N SER A 89 -2.51 4.59 -13.49
CA SER A 89 -1.35 3.96 -12.86
C SER A 89 -1.50 2.44 -12.77
N LEU A 90 -2.70 1.95 -12.45
CA LEU A 90 -2.97 0.52 -12.40
C LEU A 90 -2.90 -0.12 -13.79
N VAL A 91 -3.37 0.58 -14.82
CA VAL A 91 -3.21 0.14 -16.21
C VAL A 91 -1.73 -0.12 -16.51
N ASN A 92 -0.85 0.80 -16.11
CA ASN A 92 0.59 0.66 -16.33
C ASN A 92 1.22 -0.44 -15.48
N ILE A 93 0.74 -0.64 -14.26
CA ILE A 93 1.15 -1.79 -13.43
C ILE A 93 0.82 -3.10 -14.16
N TYR A 94 -0.37 -3.22 -14.72
CA TYR A 94 -0.78 -4.41 -15.47
C TYR A 94 0.01 -4.60 -16.78
N LYS A 95 0.37 -3.52 -17.45
CA LYS A 95 1.26 -3.59 -18.63
C LYS A 95 2.62 -4.15 -18.27
N GLU A 96 3.21 -3.69 -17.16
CA GLU A 96 4.49 -4.23 -16.71
C GLU A 96 4.37 -5.69 -16.25
N LEU A 97 3.30 -6.03 -15.57
CA LEU A 97 3.03 -7.41 -15.15
C LEU A 97 2.95 -8.35 -16.38
N ASN A 98 2.25 -7.93 -17.42
CA ASN A 98 2.15 -8.69 -18.67
C ASN A 98 3.52 -8.80 -19.36
N ARG A 99 4.27 -7.71 -19.44
CA ARG A 99 5.61 -7.72 -20.06
C ARG A 99 6.57 -8.62 -19.27
N ASP A 100 6.57 -8.51 -17.94
CA ASP A 100 7.53 -9.20 -17.07
C ASP A 100 7.24 -10.69 -16.93
N LEU A 101 5.99 -11.05 -16.71
CA LEU A 101 5.60 -12.42 -16.40
C LEU A 101 4.78 -13.11 -17.51
N GLY A 102 4.42 -12.39 -18.58
CA GLY A 102 3.59 -12.90 -19.64
C GLY A 102 2.14 -13.18 -19.23
N LYS A 103 1.70 -12.64 -18.10
CA LYS A 103 0.33 -12.84 -17.61
C LYS A 103 -0.65 -12.00 -18.41
N PRO A 104 -1.85 -12.55 -18.72
CA PRO A 104 -2.89 -11.76 -19.36
C PRO A 104 -3.24 -10.53 -18.49
N ILE A 105 -3.57 -9.42 -19.15
CA ILE A 105 -4.01 -8.22 -18.43
C ILE A 105 -5.38 -8.52 -17.81
N PRO A 106 -5.52 -8.38 -16.48
CA PRO A 106 -6.80 -8.64 -15.80
C PRO A 106 -7.90 -7.70 -16.28
N THR A 107 -9.14 -8.19 -16.27
CA THR A 107 -10.32 -7.36 -16.52
C THR A 107 -10.75 -6.59 -15.28
N SER A 108 -10.40 -7.07 -14.08
CA SER A 108 -10.70 -6.44 -12.81
C SER A 108 -9.52 -5.63 -12.30
N GLY A 109 -9.80 -4.48 -11.70
CA GLY A 109 -8.80 -3.66 -11.00
C GLY A 109 -8.70 -3.96 -9.50
N ASP A 110 -9.37 -5.00 -9.02
CA ASP A 110 -9.34 -5.39 -7.61
C ASP A 110 -8.10 -6.24 -7.32
N LEU A 111 -7.24 -5.74 -6.43
CA LEU A 111 -5.98 -6.40 -6.03
C LEU A 111 -6.11 -7.17 -4.71
N THR A 112 -7.32 -7.45 -4.26
CA THR A 112 -7.54 -8.20 -3.01
C THR A 112 -6.77 -9.52 -2.99
N HIS A 113 -6.71 -10.22 -4.12
CA HIS A 113 -5.98 -11.48 -4.22
C HIS A 113 -4.46 -11.34 -3.99
N TRP A 114 -3.89 -10.18 -4.28
CA TRP A 114 -2.49 -9.89 -3.91
C TRP A 114 -2.35 -9.76 -2.39
N ALA A 115 -3.25 -8.97 -1.78
CA ALA A 115 -3.23 -8.74 -0.33
C ALA A 115 -3.36 -10.05 0.45
N GLU A 116 -4.23 -10.94 0.03
CA GLU A 116 -4.45 -12.24 0.66
C GLU A 116 -3.24 -13.17 0.58
N GLN A 117 -2.31 -12.90 -0.33
CA GLN A 117 -1.08 -13.67 -0.48
C GLN A 117 0.12 -13.06 0.25
N GLY A 118 -0.08 -12.02 1.02
CA GLY A 118 0.99 -11.37 1.77
C GLY A 118 1.57 -10.12 1.13
N VAL A 119 0.86 -9.50 0.20
CA VAL A 119 1.23 -8.19 -0.35
C VAL A 119 0.54 -7.11 0.45
N LEU A 120 1.29 -6.33 1.20
CA LEU A 120 0.78 -5.16 1.93
C LEU A 120 0.67 -3.99 0.96
N LEU A 121 -0.56 -3.67 0.56
CA LEU A 121 -0.88 -2.58 -0.35
C LEU A 121 -1.22 -1.32 0.45
N LEU A 122 -0.19 -0.61 0.90
CA LEU A 122 -0.30 0.45 1.90
C LEU A 122 -0.16 1.84 1.29
N ASN A 123 -1.21 2.66 1.38
CA ASN A 123 -1.09 4.09 1.16
C ASN A 123 -0.44 4.76 2.38
N ALA A 124 0.37 5.78 2.15
CA ALA A 124 0.96 6.58 3.22
C ALA A 124 -0.11 7.34 4.02
N THR A 125 -1.15 7.81 3.33
CA THR A 125 -2.33 8.48 3.89
C THR A 125 -3.53 7.59 3.65
N LEU A 126 -4.29 7.24 4.69
CA LEU A 126 -5.32 6.21 4.59
C LEU A 126 -6.72 6.73 4.28
N THR A 127 -6.90 8.05 4.27
CA THR A 127 -8.18 8.70 3.95
C THR A 127 -7.97 9.89 3.02
N VAL A 128 -9.06 10.30 2.35
CA VAL A 128 -9.06 11.45 1.46
C VAL A 128 -10.48 12.02 1.39
N GLU A 129 -10.61 13.35 1.25
CA GLU A 129 -11.89 13.98 0.93
C GLU A 129 -12.20 13.82 -0.56
N ALA A 130 -13.48 13.60 -0.88
CA ALA A 130 -13.93 13.43 -2.25
C ALA A 130 -13.46 14.59 -3.15
N HIS A 131 -12.90 14.24 -4.31
CA HIS A 131 -12.44 15.16 -5.35
C HIS A 131 -11.30 16.09 -4.95
N LYS A 132 -10.63 15.82 -3.81
CA LYS A 132 -9.54 16.65 -3.29
C LYS A 132 -8.31 15.81 -2.99
N ALA A 133 -7.53 15.50 -4.02
CA ALA A 133 -6.29 14.74 -3.87
C ALA A 133 -5.38 15.37 -2.82
N GLY A 134 -4.82 14.54 -1.93
CA GLY A 134 -3.90 14.99 -0.89
C GLY A 134 -4.54 15.78 0.26
N SER A 135 -5.88 15.87 0.31
CA SER A 135 -6.58 16.70 1.30
C SER A 135 -6.34 16.28 2.75
N HIS A 136 -6.01 15.02 3.01
CA HIS A 136 -5.74 14.52 4.36
C HIS A 136 -4.26 14.34 4.67
N GLN A 137 -3.38 14.84 3.80
CA GLN A 137 -1.94 14.82 4.08
C GLN A 137 -1.60 15.73 5.26
N GLY A 138 -0.57 15.36 6.03
CA GLY A 138 -0.10 16.15 7.17
C GLY A 138 -1.00 16.10 8.39
N LYS A 139 -1.97 15.19 8.45
CA LYS A 139 -2.90 15.06 9.58
C LYS A 139 -2.50 13.97 10.58
N GLY A 140 -1.48 13.18 10.28
CA GLY A 140 -0.97 12.14 11.17
C GLY A 140 -0.92 10.74 10.58
N TRP A 141 -1.58 10.47 9.45
CA TRP A 141 -1.53 9.15 8.81
C TRP A 141 -0.10 8.72 8.48
N GLU A 142 0.71 9.65 8.01
CA GLU A 142 2.10 9.37 7.58
C GLU A 142 2.94 8.86 8.75
N GLU A 143 2.73 9.37 9.96
CA GLU A 143 3.43 8.91 11.16
C GLU A 143 3.04 7.48 11.51
N LEU A 144 1.76 7.13 11.41
CA LEU A 144 1.28 5.77 11.66
C LEU A 144 1.83 4.79 10.62
N THR A 145 1.77 5.14 9.34
CA THR A 145 2.24 4.24 8.27
C THR A 145 3.76 4.12 8.26
N ASP A 146 4.49 5.17 8.65
CA ASP A 146 5.93 5.06 8.91
C ASP A 146 6.23 4.07 10.02
N ALA A 147 5.47 4.10 11.11
CA ALA A 147 5.63 3.16 12.22
C ALA A 147 5.37 1.71 11.76
N ALA A 148 4.38 1.49 10.91
CA ALA A 148 4.09 0.17 10.37
C ALA A 148 5.25 -0.37 9.52
N ILE A 149 5.79 0.45 8.61
CA ILE A 149 6.92 0.07 7.76
C ILE A 149 8.17 -0.17 8.62
N GLN A 150 8.40 0.67 9.62
CA GLN A 150 9.54 0.53 10.52
C GLN A 150 9.48 -0.75 11.34
N ALA A 151 8.29 -1.13 11.80
CA ALA A 151 8.09 -2.39 12.52
C ALA A 151 8.41 -3.59 11.64
N LEU A 152 7.97 -3.59 10.38
CA LEU A 152 8.32 -4.64 9.42
C LEU A 152 9.83 -4.70 9.20
N ASN A 153 10.47 -3.55 9.01
CA ASN A 153 11.92 -3.48 8.83
C ASN A 153 12.68 -4.07 10.02
N ASN A 154 12.25 -3.75 11.24
CA ASN A 154 12.99 -4.10 12.46
C ASN A 154 12.70 -5.51 12.95
N GLN A 155 11.46 -5.98 12.81
CA GLN A 155 11.00 -7.23 13.43
C GLN A 155 10.87 -8.39 12.45
N ARG A 156 10.89 -8.12 11.16
CA ARG A 156 10.77 -9.14 10.12
C ARG A 156 12.06 -9.22 9.29
N SER A 157 12.15 -10.24 8.45
CA SER A 157 13.26 -10.45 7.51
C SER A 157 12.73 -10.97 6.17
N ASN A 158 13.53 -10.78 5.11
CA ASN A 158 13.25 -11.33 3.78
C ASN A 158 11.93 -10.82 3.18
N ILE A 159 11.62 -9.55 3.40
CA ILE A 159 10.49 -8.87 2.76
C ILE A 159 11.00 -8.14 1.52
N VAL A 160 10.17 -8.09 0.48
CA VAL A 160 10.42 -7.29 -0.72
C VAL A 160 9.65 -5.97 -0.59
N PHE A 161 10.36 -4.85 -0.65
CA PHE A 161 9.75 -3.51 -0.67
C PHE A 161 9.84 -2.95 -2.09
N MET A 162 8.69 -2.67 -2.70
CA MET A 162 8.59 -2.03 -4.01
C MET A 162 8.27 -0.55 -3.83
N LEU A 163 9.25 0.29 -4.11
CA LEU A 163 9.18 1.73 -3.89
C LEU A 163 9.15 2.46 -5.24
N TRP A 164 7.94 2.83 -5.66
CA TRP A 164 7.69 3.44 -6.96
C TRP A 164 7.51 4.95 -6.83
N GLY A 165 8.46 5.69 -7.39
CA GLY A 165 8.50 7.14 -7.32
C GLY A 165 9.26 7.67 -6.11
N SER A 166 9.60 8.96 -6.17
CA SER A 166 10.44 9.61 -5.15
C SER A 166 9.79 9.64 -3.77
N TYR A 167 8.46 9.80 -3.71
CA TYR A 167 7.74 9.83 -2.44
C TYR A 167 7.88 8.51 -1.68
N ALA A 168 7.60 7.38 -2.35
CA ALA A 168 7.73 6.05 -1.76
C ALA A 168 9.18 5.75 -1.38
N GLN A 169 10.14 6.16 -2.21
CA GLN A 169 11.56 5.94 -1.95
C GLN A 169 12.04 6.70 -0.72
N ARG A 170 11.58 7.94 -0.51
CA ARG A 170 11.88 8.69 0.71
C ARG A 170 11.27 8.03 1.94
N LYS A 171 10.02 7.57 1.83
CA LYS A 171 9.33 6.89 2.93
C LYS A 171 10.02 5.60 3.34
N GLY A 172 10.62 4.88 2.40
CA GLY A 172 11.33 3.63 2.64
C GLY A 172 12.86 3.76 2.75
N GLN A 173 13.41 4.97 2.86
CA GLN A 173 14.86 5.17 2.82
C GLN A 173 15.63 4.51 3.97
N PHE A 174 14.99 4.25 5.09
CA PHE A 174 15.60 3.63 6.27
C PHE A 174 15.62 2.10 6.24
N ILE A 175 15.01 1.46 5.25
CA ILE A 175 14.89 -0.01 5.19
C ILE A 175 16.27 -0.64 5.08
N ASP A 176 16.54 -1.65 5.91
CA ASP A 176 17.81 -2.37 5.94
C ASP A 176 17.90 -3.35 4.77
N ARG A 177 18.73 -2.99 3.78
CA ARG A 177 18.91 -3.78 2.56
C ARG A 177 19.71 -5.08 2.79
N ARG A 178 20.28 -5.27 3.97
CA ARG A 178 20.92 -6.55 4.36
C ARG A 178 19.89 -7.57 4.80
N LYS A 179 18.70 -7.12 5.26
CA LYS A 179 17.61 -7.96 5.74
C LYS A 179 16.51 -8.15 4.72
N HIS A 180 16.33 -7.19 3.83
CA HIS A 180 15.20 -7.11 2.91
C HIS A 180 15.67 -6.76 1.51
N LEU A 181 14.87 -7.10 0.50
CA LEU A 181 15.07 -6.62 -0.87
C LEU A 181 14.30 -5.31 -1.06
N VAL A 182 14.99 -4.27 -1.51
CA VAL A 182 14.37 -2.99 -1.87
C VAL A 182 14.50 -2.79 -3.37
N LEU A 183 13.36 -2.73 -4.06
CA LEU A 183 13.27 -2.50 -5.49
C LEU A 183 12.73 -1.09 -5.74
N THR A 184 13.44 -0.30 -6.52
CA THR A 184 13.06 1.09 -6.82
C THR A 184 12.83 1.28 -8.31
N ALA A 185 11.83 2.08 -8.65
CA ALA A 185 11.53 2.50 -10.02
C ALA A 185 10.83 3.85 -9.98
N VAL A 186 10.70 4.49 -11.14
CA VAL A 186 9.83 5.67 -11.25
C VAL A 186 8.37 5.26 -11.00
N HIS A 187 7.50 6.24 -10.74
CA HIS A 187 6.09 5.97 -10.48
C HIS A 187 5.38 5.40 -11.73
N PRO A 188 4.40 4.48 -11.57
CA PRO A 188 3.64 3.93 -12.70
C PRO A 188 2.67 4.90 -13.36
N SER A 189 2.53 6.13 -12.86
CA SER A 189 1.73 7.17 -13.51
C SER A 189 2.10 7.34 -14.98
N PRO A 190 1.13 7.69 -15.88
CA PRO A 190 1.43 7.99 -17.28
C PRO A 190 2.51 9.07 -17.46
N LEU A 191 2.70 9.96 -16.48
CA LEU A 191 3.72 11.00 -16.53
C LEU A 191 5.15 10.45 -16.47
N SER A 192 5.36 9.24 -15.96
CA SER A 192 6.70 8.70 -15.71
C SER A 192 6.88 7.23 -16.09
N ALA A 193 5.83 6.46 -16.27
CA ALA A 193 5.89 5.00 -16.41
C ALA A 193 6.88 4.53 -17.49
N TYR A 194 6.92 5.21 -18.63
CA TYR A 194 7.78 4.81 -19.75
C TYR A 194 9.22 5.29 -19.60
N ARG A 195 9.55 5.97 -18.50
CA ARG A 195 10.92 6.39 -18.18
C ARG A 195 11.59 5.49 -17.15
N GLY A 196 11.07 4.26 -16.94
CA GLY A 196 11.73 3.29 -16.08
C GLY A 196 10.83 2.39 -15.25
N PHE A 197 9.52 2.59 -15.22
CA PHE A 197 8.62 1.63 -14.60
C PHE A 197 8.35 0.45 -15.53
N ILE A 198 7.95 0.73 -16.77
CA ILE A 198 7.84 -0.31 -17.78
C ILE A 198 9.24 -0.82 -18.10
N GLY A 199 9.47 -2.09 -17.85
CA GLY A 199 10.77 -2.74 -17.99
C GLY A 199 11.50 -2.97 -16.67
N CYS A 200 10.97 -2.52 -15.53
CA CYS A 200 11.64 -2.67 -14.23
C CYS A 200 11.75 -4.13 -13.75
N GLY A 201 10.83 -5.02 -14.15
CA GLY A 201 10.89 -6.43 -13.80
C GLY A 201 10.70 -6.73 -12.32
N HIS A 202 10.03 -5.86 -11.58
CA HIS A 202 9.88 -6.01 -10.13
C HIS A 202 9.13 -7.26 -9.73
N PHE A 203 8.14 -7.68 -10.50
CA PHE A 203 7.30 -8.83 -10.15
C PHE A 203 8.08 -10.14 -10.21
N SER A 204 8.88 -10.35 -11.26
CA SER A 204 9.75 -11.52 -11.37
C SER A 204 10.90 -11.47 -10.35
N GLN A 205 11.48 -10.29 -10.12
CA GLN A 205 12.54 -10.12 -9.11
C GLN A 205 12.03 -10.43 -7.70
N ALA A 206 10.82 -9.99 -7.37
CA ALA A 206 10.20 -10.31 -6.09
C ALA A 206 10.01 -11.82 -5.93
N ASN A 207 9.47 -12.48 -6.93
CA ASN A 207 9.23 -13.93 -6.88
C ASN A 207 10.54 -14.72 -6.79
N ASN A 208 11.57 -14.32 -7.52
CA ASN A 208 12.89 -14.96 -7.43
C ASN A 208 13.48 -14.82 -6.03
N TYR A 209 13.37 -13.64 -5.43
CA TYR A 209 13.85 -13.41 -4.07
C TYR A 209 13.10 -14.28 -3.05
N LEU A 210 11.76 -14.35 -3.16
CA LEU A 210 10.95 -15.17 -2.27
C LEU A 210 11.33 -16.64 -2.37
N LEU A 211 11.50 -17.16 -3.59
CA LEU A 211 11.92 -18.54 -3.83
C LEU A 211 13.30 -18.83 -3.22
N GLN A 212 14.27 -17.91 -3.35
CA GLN A 212 15.60 -18.04 -2.78
C GLN A 212 15.58 -18.10 -1.25
N HIS A 213 14.52 -17.58 -0.63
CA HIS A 213 14.36 -17.59 0.83
C HIS A 213 13.33 -18.58 1.31
N GLY A 214 13.03 -19.62 0.51
CA GLY A 214 12.17 -20.73 0.89
C GLY A 214 10.69 -20.40 0.95
N GLN A 215 10.27 -19.31 0.29
CA GLN A 215 8.88 -18.89 0.24
C GLN A 215 8.28 -19.14 -1.15
N SER A 216 6.98 -19.39 -1.20
CA SER A 216 6.28 -19.54 -2.48
C SER A 216 6.21 -18.20 -3.23
N PRO A 217 6.19 -18.21 -4.57
CA PRO A 217 6.02 -16.97 -5.32
C PRO A 217 4.61 -16.40 -5.13
N ILE A 218 4.48 -15.09 -5.39
CA ILE A 218 3.17 -14.46 -5.46
C ILE A 218 2.53 -14.82 -6.81
N ALA A 219 1.27 -15.22 -6.79
CA ALA A 219 0.46 -15.37 -8.02
C ALA A 219 -0.13 -13.98 -8.33
N TRP A 220 0.66 -13.20 -9.01
CA TRP A 220 0.30 -11.81 -9.33
C TRP A 220 -0.94 -11.65 -10.21
#